data_c98291fc71d2bebff78dabda2ccff6f1
#
_entry.id   c98291fc71d2bebff78dabda2ccff6f1
#
_cell.length_a   1.000
_cell.length_b   1.000
_cell.length_c   1.000
_cell.angle_alpha   90.00
_cell.angle_beta   90.00
_cell.angle_gamma   90.00
#
_symmetry.space_group_name_H-M   'P 1'
#
loop_
_entity.id
_entity.type
_entity.pdbx_description
1 polymer ?
#
loop_
_entity_poly.entity_id
_entity_poly.type
_entity_poly.pdbx_seq_one_letter_code
_entity_poly.pdbx_strand_id
1 'polypeptide(L)'
;MAETTTKETNLRQANAKATAVGVVSEKDLKIITEDGKNKVTGHITVKTSDVNFVKYNVNVNEKTKTGTDNKTYAGIQTVMNEYKSIAEVGEEEATKVRVTGDISPFIGKNGERIVSYKSNFFNRLKADEEFEPHAEFAVEVFISDISPELDNEGVETGRLAVSGWMPTYNGIEPIDLVAEGEVAQAVDSGFEVGQTVEFYGDIINNRIETVTEIPIKIGKPRRKVKVDYKSDLIITGASDPYEEGITPEVPYVADTIKAAIQERANRLEEAKAKAQSGAKASTAKPSGAAHGRSLGF
;
A
#
# COMPACT_ATOMS: atom_id res chain seq x y z
N MET A 1 -5.32 -39.10 -1.36
CA MET A 1 -4.57 -37.84 -1.35
C MET A 1 -4.92 -37.12 -2.66
N ALA A 2 -5.81 -36.13 -2.58
CA ALA A 2 -6.20 -35.36 -3.76
C ALA A 2 -5.16 -34.25 -3.94
N GLU A 3 -4.44 -34.31 -5.04
CA GLU A 3 -3.59 -33.22 -5.49
C GLU A 3 -4.50 -32.02 -5.83
N THR A 4 -4.47 -31.01 -4.98
CA THR A 4 -5.10 -29.72 -5.27
C THR A 4 -4.18 -28.98 -6.24
N THR A 5 -4.34 -29.24 -7.51
CA THR A 5 -3.73 -28.44 -8.55
C THR A 5 -4.47 -27.11 -8.55
N THR A 6 -3.87 -26.08 -7.94
CA THR A 6 -4.27 -24.69 -8.16
C THR A 6 -4.11 -24.42 -9.66
N LYS A 7 -5.21 -24.30 -10.39
CA LYS A 7 -5.19 -23.68 -11.70
C LYS A 7 -4.67 -22.25 -11.46
N GLU A 8 -3.42 -22.00 -11.82
CA GLU A 8 -2.91 -20.65 -11.92
C GLU A 8 -3.84 -19.91 -12.88
N THR A 9 -4.61 -18.98 -12.34
CA THR A 9 -5.33 -18.02 -13.18
C THR A 9 -4.25 -17.28 -13.96
N ASN A 10 -4.21 -17.46 -15.26
CA ASN A 10 -3.16 -16.93 -16.15
C ASN A 10 -3.40 -15.42 -16.37
N LEU A 11 -3.58 -14.67 -15.27
CA LEU A 11 -3.73 -13.22 -15.28
C LEU A 11 -2.37 -12.55 -15.30
N ARG A 12 -2.14 -11.71 -16.30
CA ARG A 12 -1.04 -10.77 -16.28
C ARG A 12 -1.14 -9.85 -15.06
N GLN A 13 -0.03 -9.56 -14.42
CA GLN A 13 0.02 -8.54 -13.37
C GLN A 13 -0.31 -7.17 -13.97
N ALA A 14 -1.12 -6.38 -13.26
CA ALA A 14 -1.45 -5.01 -13.64
C ALA A 14 -0.20 -4.11 -13.66
N ASN A 15 -0.16 -3.17 -14.57
CA ASN A 15 0.71 -2.03 -14.44
C ASN A 15 0.16 -1.14 -13.32
N ALA A 16 0.94 -0.96 -12.26
CA ALA A 16 0.50 -0.22 -11.08
C ALA A 16 1.68 0.50 -10.44
N LYS A 17 1.87 1.75 -10.81
CA LYS A 17 3.02 2.56 -10.43
C LYS A 17 2.61 3.76 -9.59
N ALA A 18 3.46 4.08 -8.62
CA ALA A 18 3.38 5.28 -7.79
C ALA A 18 4.70 6.02 -7.88
N THR A 19 4.68 7.26 -8.32
CA THR A 19 5.87 8.13 -8.39
C THR A 19 5.70 9.27 -7.40
N ALA A 20 6.75 9.58 -6.64
CA ALA A 20 6.82 10.77 -5.83
C ALA A 20 8.15 11.49 -6.06
N VAL A 21 8.06 12.80 -6.23
CA VAL A 21 9.21 13.71 -6.30
C VAL A 21 9.10 14.69 -5.16
N GLY A 22 10.13 14.75 -4.31
CA GLY A 22 10.06 15.57 -3.11
C GLY A 22 11.28 15.40 -2.20
N VAL A 23 11.07 15.65 -0.92
CA VAL A 23 12.13 15.60 0.09
C VAL A 23 11.91 14.42 1.04
N VAL A 24 12.98 13.71 1.40
CA VAL A 24 12.90 12.62 2.39
C VAL A 24 12.49 13.20 3.74
N SER A 25 11.26 12.95 4.19
CA SER A 25 10.79 13.46 5.48
C SER A 25 11.15 12.53 6.64
N GLU A 26 11.07 11.22 6.41
CA GLU A 26 11.37 10.19 7.41
C GLU A 26 12.07 8.99 6.74
N LYS A 27 13.01 8.41 7.45
CA LYS A 27 13.75 7.23 7.03
C LYS A 27 13.87 6.28 8.23
N ASP A 28 13.09 5.19 8.19
CA ASP A 28 13.15 4.09 9.16
C ASP A 28 13.53 2.80 8.43
N LEU A 29 14.82 2.57 8.28
CA LEU A 29 15.39 1.39 7.64
C LEU A 29 16.28 0.64 8.63
N LYS A 30 16.14 -0.70 8.65
CA LYS A 30 16.95 -1.57 9.49
C LYS A 30 17.36 -2.84 8.76
N ILE A 31 18.52 -3.36 9.10
CA ILE A 31 18.98 -4.67 8.68
C ILE A 31 18.47 -5.68 9.69
N ILE A 32 17.78 -6.70 9.21
CA ILE A 32 17.40 -7.86 10.02
C ILE A 32 17.99 -9.12 9.41
N THR A 33 18.30 -10.10 10.28
CA THR A 33 18.80 -11.42 9.85
C THR A 33 17.75 -12.46 10.14
N GLU A 34 17.28 -13.14 9.10
CA GLU A 34 16.34 -14.25 9.18
C GLU A 34 16.97 -15.47 8.49
N ASP A 35 17.01 -16.61 9.18
CA ASP A 35 17.61 -17.86 8.68
C ASP A 35 19.05 -17.68 8.14
N GLY A 36 19.85 -16.84 8.81
CA GLY A 36 21.23 -16.54 8.42
C GLY A 36 21.35 -15.66 7.14
N LYS A 37 20.25 -15.07 6.68
CA LYS A 37 20.23 -14.16 5.53
C LYS A 37 19.86 -12.75 5.98
N ASN A 38 20.64 -11.78 5.54
CA ASN A 38 20.36 -10.38 5.82
C ASN A 38 19.32 -9.82 4.85
N LYS A 39 18.47 -8.95 5.35
CA LYS A 39 17.59 -8.10 4.53
C LYS A 39 17.46 -6.71 5.12
N VAL A 40 17.34 -5.70 4.28
CA VAL A 40 16.90 -4.36 4.69
C VAL A 40 15.39 -4.33 4.65
N THR A 41 14.77 -3.85 5.73
CA THR A 41 13.33 -3.65 5.82
C THR A 41 13.02 -2.34 6.51
N GLY A 42 11.85 -1.79 6.25
CA GLY A 42 11.38 -0.55 6.84
C GLY A 42 10.63 0.31 5.85
N HIS A 43 10.78 1.63 5.97
CA HIS A 43 10.11 2.56 5.06
C HIS A 43 10.88 3.87 4.90
N ILE A 44 10.56 4.56 3.83
CA ILE A 44 10.98 5.94 3.56
C ILE A 44 9.72 6.74 3.22
N THR A 45 9.56 7.90 3.85
CA THR A 45 8.46 8.83 3.58
C THR A 45 9.00 10.03 2.81
N VAL A 46 8.34 10.36 1.70
CA VAL A 46 8.66 11.52 0.85
C VAL A 46 7.59 12.59 1.05
N LYS A 47 8.02 13.79 1.45
CA LYS A 47 7.18 14.99 1.52
C LYS A 47 7.09 15.59 0.12
N THR A 48 5.89 15.73 -0.41
CA THR A 48 5.61 16.35 -1.73
C THR A 48 4.84 17.66 -1.62
N SER A 49 4.29 17.97 -0.43
CA SER A 49 3.76 19.29 -0.07
C SER A 49 3.78 19.43 1.46
N ASP A 50 3.33 20.57 1.98
CA ASP A 50 3.28 20.79 3.44
C ASP A 50 2.38 19.80 4.18
N VAL A 51 1.45 19.19 3.49
CA VAL A 51 0.49 18.24 4.06
C VAL A 51 0.57 16.85 3.44
N ASN A 52 1.16 16.67 2.24
CA ASN A 52 1.18 15.41 1.52
C ASN A 52 2.48 14.64 1.73
N PHE A 53 2.37 13.41 2.26
CA PHE A 53 3.49 12.55 2.64
C PHE A 53 3.28 11.14 2.12
N VAL A 54 4.07 10.71 1.14
CA VAL A 54 3.96 9.38 0.52
C VAL A 54 4.97 8.43 1.13
N LYS A 55 4.47 7.34 1.73
CA LYS A 55 5.27 6.33 2.42
C LYS A 55 5.54 5.12 1.54
N TYR A 56 6.80 4.85 1.24
CA TYR A 56 7.24 3.68 0.50
C TYR A 56 7.84 2.63 1.43
N ASN A 57 7.26 1.43 1.41
CA ASN A 57 7.80 0.28 2.12
C ASN A 57 8.99 -0.30 1.36
N VAL A 58 10.02 -0.67 2.10
CA VAL A 58 11.28 -1.27 1.60
C VAL A 58 11.40 -2.68 2.14
N ASN A 59 11.73 -3.64 1.27
CA ASN A 59 12.05 -5.00 1.67
C ASN A 59 12.98 -5.63 0.64
N VAL A 60 14.29 -5.69 0.95
CA VAL A 60 15.33 -6.14 0.02
C VAL A 60 16.25 -7.14 0.69
N ASN A 61 16.34 -8.34 0.11
CA ASN A 61 17.26 -9.37 0.57
C ASN A 61 18.69 -9.09 0.06
N GLU A 62 19.69 -9.38 0.88
CA GLU A 62 21.11 -9.31 0.52
C GLU A 62 21.48 -10.20 -0.66
N LYS A 63 20.87 -11.37 -0.74
CA LYS A 63 21.09 -12.34 -1.82
C LYS A 63 19.83 -12.47 -2.70
N THR A 64 20.05 -12.72 -3.97
CA THR A 64 19.00 -13.08 -4.92
C THR A 64 18.48 -14.50 -4.64
N LYS A 65 17.42 -14.92 -5.32
CA LYS A 65 16.91 -16.31 -5.24
C LYS A 65 17.96 -17.35 -5.68
N THR A 66 18.90 -16.95 -6.55
CA THR A 66 20.01 -17.80 -7.03
C THR A 66 21.24 -17.78 -6.11
N GLY A 67 21.20 -17.02 -5.00
CA GLY A 67 22.30 -16.93 -4.03
C GLY A 67 23.39 -15.91 -4.38
N THR A 68 23.28 -15.20 -5.50
CA THR A 68 24.20 -14.12 -5.89
C THR A 68 23.93 -12.84 -5.13
N ASP A 69 24.90 -11.94 -5.06
CA ASP A 69 24.72 -10.62 -4.43
C ASP A 69 23.63 -9.82 -5.13
N ASN A 70 22.78 -9.21 -4.32
CA ASN A 70 21.69 -8.38 -4.82
C ASN A 70 22.14 -6.92 -4.92
N LYS A 71 22.30 -6.39 -6.12
CA LYS A 71 22.72 -5.00 -6.35
C LYS A 71 21.74 -4.00 -5.74
N THR A 72 20.44 -4.33 -5.71
CA THR A 72 19.43 -3.48 -5.08
C THR A 72 19.66 -3.34 -3.57
N TYR A 73 20.15 -4.40 -2.92
CA TYR A 73 20.51 -4.35 -1.49
C TYR A 73 21.62 -3.34 -1.23
N ALA A 74 22.69 -3.35 -2.04
CA ALA A 74 23.76 -2.37 -1.95
C ALA A 74 23.26 -0.93 -2.17
N GLY A 75 22.36 -0.74 -3.14
CA GLY A 75 21.71 0.56 -3.39
C GLY A 75 20.90 1.05 -2.18
N ILE A 76 20.12 0.17 -1.56
CA ILE A 76 19.36 0.55 -0.34
C ILE A 76 20.27 0.79 0.87
N GLN A 77 21.41 0.09 0.99
CA GLN A 77 22.39 0.43 2.01
C GLN A 77 22.95 1.85 1.82
N THR A 78 23.21 2.29 0.58
CA THR A 78 23.58 3.68 0.28
C THR A 78 22.48 4.65 0.73
N VAL A 79 21.21 4.36 0.43
CA VAL A 79 20.09 5.18 0.88
C VAL A 79 20.04 5.24 2.42
N MET A 80 20.19 4.10 3.09
CA MET A 80 20.16 4.01 4.55
C MET A 80 21.28 4.85 5.20
N ASN A 81 22.48 4.84 4.64
CA ASN A 81 23.67 5.44 5.25
C ASN A 81 23.89 6.90 4.85
N GLU A 82 23.51 7.30 3.63
CA GLU A 82 23.88 8.60 3.08
C GLU A 82 22.71 9.58 2.92
N TYR A 83 21.46 9.08 2.77
CA TYR A 83 20.32 9.98 2.62
C TYR A 83 19.96 10.56 3.99
N LYS A 84 19.66 11.85 3.99
CA LYS A 84 19.26 12.59 5.19
C LYS A 84 17.78 12.93 5.13
N SER A 85 17.07 12.74 6.23
CA SER A 85 15.66 13.09 6.34
C SER A 85 15.47 14.46 6.97
N ILE A 86 14.30 15.05 6.77
CA ILE A 86 13.88 16.31 7.45
C ILE A 86 13.99 16.16 8.96
N ALA A 87 13.64 14.99 9.49
CA ALA A 87 13.73 14.72 10.93
C ALA A 87 15.17 14.73 11.46
N GLU A 88 16.17 14.43 10.61
CA GLU A 88 17.59 14.40 10.99
C GLU A 88 18.28 15.78 10.86
N VAL A 89 17.97 16.52 9.79
CA VAL A 89 18.78 17.70 9.41
C VAL A 89 17.97 18.97 9.08
N GLY A 90 16.65 18.89 9.11
CA GLY A 90 15.77 19.97 8.62
C GLY A 90 15.50 19.88 7.12
N GLU A 91 14.54 20.68 6.64
CA GLU A 91 14.02 20.56 5.27
C GLU A 91 15.03 21.00 4.19
N GLU A 92 15.79 22.04 4.46
CA GLU A 92 16.74 22.61 3.50
C GLU A 92 17.89 21.66 3.15
N GLU A 93 18.36 20.89 4.16
CA GLU A 93 19.49 19.96 4.02
C GLU A 93 19.07 18.51 3.74
N ALA A 94 17.77 18.23 3.81
CA ALA A 94 17.27 16.89 3.58
C ALA A 94 17.41 16.47 2.10
N THR A 95 17.58 15.16 1.89
CA THR A 95 17.82 14.61 0.55
C THR A 95 16.59 14.74 -0.32
N LYS A 96 16.74 15.37 -1.48
CA LYS A 96 15.73 15.45 -2.54
C LYS A 96 15.76 14.18 -3.37
N VAL A 97 14.59 13.58 -3.64
CA VAL A 97 14.50 12.28 -4.30
C VAL A 97 13.37 12.23 -5.32
N ARG A 98 13.58 11.39 -6.36
CA ARG A 98 12.52 10.83 -7.19
C ARG A 98 12.41 9.35 -6.88
N VAL A 99 11.22 8.91 -6.53
CA VAL A 99 10.92 7.52 -6.19
C VAL A 99 9.84 7.01 -7.14
N THR A 100 10.09 5.86 -7.76
CA THR A 100 9.05 5.12 -8.48
C THR A 100 8.92 3.77 -7.81
N GLY A 101 7.70 3.40 -7.44
CA GLY A 101 7.39 2.17 -6.76
C GLY A 101 6.14 1.51 -7.31
N ASP A 102 5.79 0.38 -6.74
CA ASP A 102 4.60 -0.38 -7.09
C ASP A 102 3.47 -0.07 -6.09
N ILE A 103 2.26 0.07 -6.62
CA ILE A 103 1.03 0.13 -5.82
C ILE A 103 0.70 -1.28 -5.35
N SER A 104 0.42 -1.45 -4.08
CA SER A 104 0.11 -2.74 -3.47
C SER A 104 -1.10 -2.61 -2.54
N PRO A 105 -2.33 -2.71 -3.07
CA PRO A 105 -3.52 -2.69 -2.24
C PRO A 105 -3.63 -3.96 -1.40
N PHE A 106 -4.28 -3.85 -0.25
CA PHE A 106 -4.60 -4.98 0.62
C PHE A 106 -5.79 -4.64 1.51
N ILE A 107 -6.39 -5.69 2.09
CA ILE A 107 -7.44 -5.51 3.09
C ILE A 107 -6.82 -5.48 4.48
N GLY A 108 -7.07 -4.41 5.21
CA GLY A 108 -6.67 -4.25 6.61
C GLY A 108 -7.42 -5.21 7.54
N LYS A 109 -7.02 -5.23 8.81
CA LYS A 109 -7.58 -6.16 9.80
C LYS A 109 -9.07 -5.94 10.08
N ASN A 110 -9.54 -4.71 9.92
CA ASN A 110 -10.94 -4.31 10.14
C ASN A 110 -11.77 -4.37 8.85
N GLY A 111 -11.19 -4.88 7.75
CA GLY A 111 -11.86 -4.98 6.46
C GLY A 111 -11.74 -3.73 5.57
N GLU A 112 -11.01 -2.70 6.03
CA GLU A 112 -10.74 -1.50 5.24
C GLU A 112 -9.81 -1.81 4.06
N ARG A 113 -10.08 -1.18 2.91
CA ARG A 113 -9.19 -1.23 1.74
C ARG A 113 -8.06 -0.22 1.94
N ILE A 114 -6.84 -0.70 1.89
CA ILE A 114 -5.64 0.12 2.12
C ILE A 114 -4.75 0.03 0.90
N VAL A 115 -4.30 1.17 0.42
CA VAL A 115 -3.27 1.26 -0.61
C VAL A 115 -1.92 1.46 0.06
N SER A 116 -0.95 0.62 -0.27
CA SER A 116 0.43 0.78 0.15
C SER A 116 1.35 0.88 -1.06
N TYR A 117 2.45 1.59 -0.89
CA TYR A 117 3.45 1.75 -1.93
C TYR A 117 4.72 1.00 -1.53
N LYS A 118 5.36 0.34 -2.50
CA LYS A 118 6.61 -0.39 -2.30
C LYS A 118 7.65 0.10 -3.29
N SER A 119 8.83 0.46 -2.81
CA SER A 119 9.96 0.75 -3.69
C SER A 119 11.25 0.29 -3.06
N ASN A 120 12.18 -0.08 -3.94
CA ASN A 120 13.57 -0.38 -3.58
C ASN A 120 14.54 0.56 -4.33
N PHE A 121 14.00 1.57 -5.01
CA PHE A 121 14.77 2.51 -5.83
C PHE A 121 14.42 3.94 -5.44
N PHE A 122 15.40 4.64 -4.89
CA PHE A 122 15.29 6.03 -4.46
C PHE A 122 16.40 6.82 -5.14
N ASN A 123 16.05 7.56 -6.19
CA ASN A 123 17.01 8.31 -6.97
C ASN A 123 17.19 9.70 -6.37
N ARG A 124 18.41 10.00 -5.89
CA ARG A 124 18.77 11.36 -5.42
C ARG A 124 18.75 12.32 -6.61
N LEU A 125 18.07 13.44 -6.47
CA LEU A 125 18.14 14.53 -7.43
C LEU A 125 19.48 15.28 -7.27
N LYS A 126 19.98 15.85 -8.36
CA LYS A 126 21.19 16.65 -8.32
C LYS A 126 20.93 17.96 -7.58
N ALA A 127 21.97 18.54 -7.01
CA ALA A 127 21.85 19.76 -6.20
C ALA A 127 21.32 20.97 -7.00
N ASP A 128 21.62 21.01 -8.30
CA ASP A 128 21.21 22.02 -9.26
C ASP A 128 19.96 21.64 -10.09
N GLU A 129 19.37 20.48 -9.81
CA GLU A 129 18.16 20.02 -10.50
C GLU A 129 16.94 20.75 -9.93
N GLU A 130 16.32 21.58 -10.76
CA GLU A 130 15.01 22.14 -10.45
C GLU A 130 13.95 21.03 -10.56
N PHE A 131 13.06 20.94 -9.59
CA PHE A 131 11.98 19.97 -9.58
C PHE A 131 10.73 20.58 -8.95
N GLU A 132 9.60 20.15 -9.45
CA GLU A 132 8.30 20.43 -8.85
C GLU A 132 7.88 19.22 -7.99
N PRO A 133 7.69 19.42 -6.67
CA PRO A 133 7.24 18.33 -5.81
C PRO A 133 5.84 17.87 -6.19
N HIS A 134 5.67 16.56 -6.42
CA HIS A 134 4.38 15.95 -6.76
C HIS A 134 4.35 14.48 -6.36
N ALA A 135 3.16 13.92 -6.31
CA ALA A 135 2.97 12.49 -6.16
C ALA A 135 1.85 12.03 -7.10
N GLU A 136 2.16 11.07 -7.97
CA GLU A 136 1.27 10.61 -9.03
C GLU A 136 1.18 9.09 -9.08
N PHE A 137 0.10 8.59 -9.64
CA PHE A 137 -0.08 7.17 -9.90
C PHE A 137 -0.47 6.90 -11.36
N ALA A 138 -0.18 5.68 -11.81
CA ALA A 138 -0.77 5.07 -12.99
C ALA A 138 -1.14 3.63 -12.64
N VAL A 139 -2.38 3.22 -12.83
CA VAL A 139 -2.87 1.89 -12.46
C VAL A 139 -3.89 1.34 -13.43
N GLU A 140 -3.66 0.11 -13.89
CA GLU A 140 -4.64 -0.65 -14.66
C GLU A 140 -5.68 -1.28 -13.73
N VAL A 141 -6.94 -1.03 -13.98
CA VAL A 141 -8.07 -1.48 -13.17
C VAL A 141 -9.15 -2.11 -14.03
N PHE A 142 -9.63 -3.28 -13.62
CA PHE A 142 -10.89 -3.83 -14.11
C PHE A 142 -12.02 -3.23 -13.29
N ILE A 143 -12.85 -2.39 -13.90
CA ILE A 143 -13.90 -1.62 -13.23
C ILE A 143 -15.00 -2.57 -12.74
N SER A 144 -15.30 -2.55 -11.46
CA SER A 144 -16.39 -3.33 -10.85
C SER A 144 -17.58 -2.50 -10.41
N ASP A 145 -17.37 -1.19 -10.17
CA ASP A 145 -18.44 -0.25 -9.79
C ASP A 145 -17.99 1.18 -10.07
N ILE A 146 -18.95 2.01 -10.49
CA ILE A 146 -18.83 3.46 -10.61
C ILE A 146 -20.07 4.04 -9.93
N SER A 147 -19.88 4.80 -8.85
CA SER A 147 -20.99 5.35 -8.06
C SER A 147 -20.62 6.67 -7.37
N PRO A 148 -21.60 7.50 -7.00
CA PRO A 148 -21.33 8.66 -6.15
C PRO A 148 -20.62 8.25 -4.86
N GLU A 149 -19.56 8.98 -4.51
CA GLU A 149 -18.87 8.75 -3.24
C GLU A 149 -19.75 9.20 -2.09
N LEU A 150 -19.87 8.36 -1.06
CA LEU A 150 -20.60 8.69 0.15
C LEU A 150 -19.61 8.92 1.32
N ASP A 151 -19.92 9.89 2.17
CA ASP A 151 -19.20 10.08 3.43
C ASP A 151 -19.61 9.02 4.48
N ASN A 152 -19.06 9.12 5.69
CA ASN A 152 -19.35 8.21 6.80
C ASN A 152 -20.82 8.27 7.30
N GLU A 153 -21.56 9.30 6.92
CA GLU A 153 -22.97 9.52 7.26
C GLU A 153 -23.89 9.06 6.12
N GLY A 154 -23.32 8.62 5.00
CA GLY A 154 -24.04 8.17 3.80
C GLY A 154 -24.52 9.33 2.92
N VAL A 155 -23.93 10.52 3.05
CA VAL A 155 -24.23 11.68 2.24
C VAL A 155 -23.24 11.75 1.07
N GLU A 156 -23.75 12.09 -0.14
CA GLU A 156 -22.92 12.26 -1.31
C GLU A 156 -21.91 13.40 -1.12
N THR A 157 -20.64 13.13 -1.39
CA THR A 157 -19.55 14.13 -1.27
C THR A 157 -19.44 15.04 -2.49
N GLY A 158 -20.16 14.73 -3.57
CA GLY A 158 -20.03 15.38 -4.87
C GLY A 158 -18.86 14.85 -5.71
N ARG A 159 -18.19 13.79 -5.22
CA ARG A 159 -17.15 13.05 -5.95
C ARG A 159 -17.72 11.74 -6.49
N LEU A 160 -16.99 11.11 -7.43
CA LEU A 160 -17.32 9.82 -7.99
C LEU A 160 -16.30 8.79 -7.52
N ALA A 161 -16.78 7.71 -6.94
CA ALA A 161 -15.94 6.57 -6.56
C ALA A 161 -15.88 5.57 -7.73
N VAL A 162 -14.68 5.13 -8.07
CA VAL A 162 -14.41 4.07 -9.05
C VAL A 162 -13.78 2.91 -8.30
N SER A 163 -14.54 1.85 -8.10
CA SER A 163 -14.06 0.62 -7.47
C SER A 163 -13.69 -0.41 -8.53
N GLY A 164 -12.60 -1.13 -8.32
CA GLY A 164 -12.18 -2.13 -9.28
C GLY A 164 -11.27 -3.19 -8.71
N TRP A 165 -10.80 -4.03 -9.60
CA TRP A 165 -9.92 -5.15 -9.31
C TRP A 165 -8.59 -4.97 -10.05
N MET A 166 -7.51 -5.16 -9.32
CA MET A 166 -6.15 -5.07 -9.81
C MET A 166 -5.43 -6.42 -9.67
N PRO A 167 -5.10 -7.11 -10.77
CA PRO A 167 -4.24 -8.29 -10.73
C PRO A 167 -2.85 -7.96 -10.19
N THR A 168 -2.41 -8.75 -9.21
CA THR A 168 -1.11 -8.63 -8.55
C THR A 168 -0.31 -9.92 -8.69
N TYR A 169 0.96 -9.91 -8.27
CA TYR A 169 1.79 -11.13 -8.25
C TYR A 169 1.15 -12.29 -7.45
N ASN A 170 0.38 -11.99 -6.40
CA ASN A 170 -0.22 -12.99 -5.52
C ASN A 170 -1.71 -13.27 -5.80
N GLY A 171 -2.24 -12.79 -6.93
CA GLY A 171 -3.64 -12.95 -7.29
C GLY A 171 -4.30 -11.63 -7.65
N ILE A 172 -5.47 -11.33 -7.12
CA ILE A 172 -6.22 -10.11 -7.43
C ILE A 172 -6.58 -9.38 -6.13
N GLU A 173 -6.46 -8.05 -6.14
CA GLU A 173 -6.80 -7.23 -4.99
C GLU A 173 -7.74 -6.07 -5.38
N PRO A 174 -8.68 -5.68 -4.50
CA PRO A 174 -9.55 -4.54 -4.77
C PRO A 174 -8.80 -3.22 -4.61
N ILE A 175 -9.15 -2.25 -5.44
CA ILE A 175 -8.63 -0.89 -5.39
C ILE A 175 -9.79 0.10 -5.60
N ASP A 176 -9.73 1.22 -4.87
CA ASP A 176 -10.67 2.33 -5.01
C ASP A 176 -9.93 3.58 -5.47
N LEU A 177 -10.51 4.27 -6.43
CA LEU A 177 -10.06 5.54 -6.98
C LEU A 177 -11.20 6.55 -6.86
N VAL A 178 -10.88 7.83 -6.94
CA VAL A 178 -11.87 8.92 -6.83
C VAL A 178 -11.68 9.87 -7.99
N ALA A 179 -12.79 10.32 -8.60
CA ALA A 179 -12.79 11.38 -9.58
C ALA A 179 -13.57 12.60 -9.06
N GLU A 180 -13.15 13.79 -9.45
CA GLU A 180 -13.72 15.07 -8.99
C GLU A 180 -14.07 15.98 -10.17
N GLY A 181 -15.05 16.86 -10.00
CA GLY A 181 -15.40 17.92 -10.94
C GLY A 181 -15.70 17.42 -12.36
N GLU A 182 -15.05 18.00 -13.37
CA GLU A 182 -15.24 17.62 -14.78
C GLU A 182 -14.74 16.21 -15.09
N VAL A 183 -13.68 15.76 -14.39
CA VAL A 183 -13.17 14.39 -14.55
C VAL A 183 -14.18 13.36 -14.07
N ALA A 184 -14.92 13.64 -12.99
CA ALA A 184 -15.98 12.75 -12.52
C ALA A 184 -17.08 12.59 -13.58
N GLN A 185 -17.49 13.66 -14.24
CA GLN A 185 -18.49 13.63 -15.31
C GLN A 185 -17.97 12.85 -16.54
N ALA A 186 -16.69 13.03 -16.89
CA ALA A 186 -16.06 12.31 -17.99
C ALA A 186 -15.95 10.81 -17.69
N VAL A 187 -15.62 10.43 -16.46
CA VAL A 187 -15.54 9.04 -16.02
C VAL A 187 -16.93 8.40 -16.01
N ASP A 188 -17.95 9.06 -15.46
CA ASP A 188 -19.32 8.56 -15.39
C ASP A 188 -19.93 8.30 -16.77
N SER A 189 -19.63 9.18 -17.74
CA SER A 189 -20.16 9.07 -19.11
C SER A 189 -19.30 8.25 -20.06
N GLY A 190 -18.00 8.08 -19.77
CA GLY A 190 -17.02 7.50 -20.68
C GLY A 190 -16.65 6.05 -20.39
N PHE A 191 -16.95 5.55 -19.20
CA PHE A 191 -16.54 4.20 -18.80
C PHE A 191 -17.71 3.39 -18.26
N GLU A 192 -17.59 2.06 -18.37
CA GLU A 192 -18.61 1.09 -17.93
C GLU A 192 -17.99 0.01 -17.04
N VAL A 193 -18.82 -0.56 -16.17
CA VAL A 193 -18.47 -1.75 -15.39
C VAL A 193 -18.10 -2.91 -16.31
N GLY A 194 -16.99 -3.58 -16.01
CA GLY A 194 -16.46 -4.67 -16.81
C GLY A 194 -15.37 -4.29 -17.80
N GLN A 195 -15.11 -3.01 -17.97
CA GLN A 195 -13.98 -2.53 -18.77
C GLN A 195 -12.68 -2.56 -17.98
N THR A 196 -11.56 -2.72 -18.68
CA THR A 196 -10.21 -2.51 -18.14
C THR A 196 -9.66 -1.20 -18.68
N VAL A 197 -9.19 -0.36 -17.77
CA VAL A 197 -8.71 1.00 -18.07
C VAL A 197 -7.43 1.27 -17.27
N GLU A 198 -6.47 1.96 -17.83
CA GLU A 198 -5.37 2.55 -17.06
C GLU A 198 -5.78 3.96 -16.62
N PHE A 199 -5.99 4.11 -15.32
CA PHE A 199 -6.21 5.42 -14.69
C PHE A 199 -4.89 6.00 -14.20
N TYR A 200 -4.74 7.31 -14.32
CA TYR A 200 -3.61 8.07 -13.77
C TYR A 200 -4.08 9.32 -13.06
N GLY A 201 -3.28 9.79 -12.13
CA GLY A 201 -3.63 10.97 -11.35
C GLY A 201 -2.79 11.16 -10.11
N ASP A 202 -3.33 11.89 -9.15
CA ASP A 202 -2.60 12.35 -7.97
C ASP A 202 -2.75 11.41 -6.79
N ILE A 203 -1.64 11.16 -6.09
CA ILE A 203 -1.62 10.49 -4.80
C ILE A 203 -1.78 11.54 -3.72
N ILE A 204 -2.92 11.50 -3.05
CA ILE A 204 -3.18 12.32 -1.86
C ILE A 204 -3.00 11.44 -0.63
N ASN A 205 -2.10 11.82 0.25
CA ASN A 205 -1.90 11.20 1.56
C ASN A 205 -1.65 12.30 2.59
N ASN A 206 -2.70 13.08 2.82
CA ASN A 206 -2.63 14.28 3.64
C ASN A 206 -2.58 13.93 5.13
N ARG A 207 -1.54 14.44 5.78
CA ARG A 207 -1.38 14.40 7.23
C ARG A 207 -2.21 15.49 7.86
N ILE A 208 -3.17 15.12 8.69
CA ILE A 208 -4.09 16.02 9.38
C ILE A 208 -3.73 16.00 10.88
N GLU A 209 -3.26 17.12 11.40
CA GLU A 209 -3.00 17.29 12.83
C GLU A 209 -4.18 17.97 13.52
N THR A 210 -4.81 17.27 14.44
CA THR A 210 -5.84 17.84 15.32
C THR A 210 -5.24 18.08 16.69
N VAL A 211 -5.14 19.34 17.10
CA VAL A 211 -4.66 19.74 18.42
C VAL A 211 -5.84 19.96 19.34
N THR A 212 -5.95 19.15 20.39
CA THR A 212 -6.97 19.31 21.43
C THR A 212 -6.32 19.80 22.72
N GLU A 213 -6.82 20.89 23.27
CA GLU A 213 -6.39 21.37 24.57
C GLU A 213 -7.28 20.76 25.66
N ILE A 214 -6.66 20.03 26.57
CA ILE A 214 -7.33 19.41 27.73
C ILE A 214 -7.14 20.34 28.93
N PRO A 215 -8.20 20.98 29.44
CA PRO A 215 -8.10 21.82 30.60
C PRO A 215 -7.69 21.00 31.83
N ILE A 216 -6.78 21.52 32.63
CA ILE A 216 -6.35 20.94 33.91
C ILE A 216 -6.64 21.91 35.04
N LYS A 217 -6.89 21.38 36.24
CA LYS A 217 -7.28 22.20 37.42
C LYS A 217 -6.19 23.20 37.83
N ILE A 218 -4.92 22.90 37.61
CA ILE A 218 -3.79 23.75 38.02
C ILE A 218 -2.73 23.70 36.90
N GLY A 219 -2.37 24.85 36.33
CA GLY A 219 -1.34 25.00 35.31
C GLY A 219 -1.89 25.27 33.92
N LYS A 220 -1.01 25.18 32.89
CA LYS A 220 -1.40 25.37 31.49
C LYS A 220 -2.14 24.14 30.94
N PRO A 221 -3.13 24.31 30.06
CA PRO A 221 -3.82 23.20 29.41
C PRO A 221 -2.80 22.21 28.78
N ARG A 222 -3.11 20.91 28.87
CA ARG A 222 -2.30 19.88 28.23
C ARG A 222 -2.70 19.76 26.77
N ARG A 223 -1.75 19.95 25.86
CA ARG A 223 -1.97 19.75 24.44
C ARG A 223 -1.90 18.26 24.11
N LYS A 224 -2.94 17.75 23.42
CA LYS A 224 -2.96 16.41 22.83
C LYS A 224 -2.99 16.60 21.30
N VAL A 225 -1.98 16.11 20.61
CA VAL A 225 -1.94 16.10 19.16
C VAL A 225 -2.39 14.72 18.68
N LYS A 226 -3.39 14.69 17.80
CA LYS A 226 -3.81 13.49 17.07
C LYS A 226 -3.41 13.71 15.61
N VAL A 227 -2.74 12.72 15.05
CA VAL A 227 -2.37 12.72 13.63
C VAL A 227 -3.22 11.68 12.94
N ASP A 228 -3.98 12.10 11.95
CA ASP A 228 -4.75 11.25 11.04
C ASP A 228 -4.20 11.44 9.62
N TYR A 229 -4.44 10.47 8.75
CA TYR A 229 -4.10 10.57 7.33
C TYR A 229 -5.36 10.39 6.51
N LYS A 230 -5.56 11.27 5.51
CA LYS A 230 -6.56 11.12 4.46
C LYS A 230 -5.82 10.67 3.20
N SER A 231 -6.12 9.47 2.73
CA SER A 231 -5.46 8.86 1.56
C SER A 231 -6.47 8.63 0.47
N ASP A 232 -6.27 9.28 -0.68
CA ASP A 232 -7.07 9.13 -1.89
C ASP A 232 -6.14 8.95 -3.10
N LEU A 233 -6.61 8.24 -4.11
CA LEU A 233 -6.05 8.22 -5.46
C LEU A 233 -7.00 9.01 -6.35
N ILE A 234 -6.64 10.27 -6.68
CA ILE A 234 -7.51 11.18 -7.43
C ILE A 234 -7.22 11.04 -8.92
N ILE A 235 -8.21 10.59 -9.69
CA ILE A 235 -8.11 10.43 -11.13
C ILE A 235 -8.02 11.83 -11.77
N THR A 236 -6.99 12.06 -12.58
CA THR A 236 -6.84 13.23 -13.42
C THR A 236 -6.96 12.91 -14.91
N GLY A 237 -6.90 11.61 -15.26
CA GLY A 237 -7.07 11.12 -16.62
C GLY A 237 -7.08 9.61 -16.69
N ALA A 238 -7.33 9.09 -17.90
CA ALA A 238 -7.41 7.67 -18.17
C ALA A 238 -7.05 7.36 -19.62
N SER A 239 -6.67 6.11 -19.89
CA SER A 239 -6.58 5.58 -21.24
C SER A 239 -7.97 5.30 -21.84
N ASP A 240 -8.05 5.04 -23.13
CA ASP A 240 -9.20 4.36 -23.70
C ASP A 240 -9.37 2.97 -23.03
N PRO A 241 -10.59 2.44 -22.92
CA PRO A 241 -10.81 1.08 -22.48
C PRO A 241 -10.07 0.09 -23.34
N TYR A 242 -9.45 -0.90 -22.72
CA TYR A 242 -8.75 -1.95 -23.47
C TYR A 242 -9.76 -2.84 -24.17
N GLU A 243 -9.49 -3.19 -25.43
CA GLU A 243 -10.32 -4.11 -26.20
C GLU A 243 -9.97 -5.56 -25.84
N GLU A 244 -10.98 -6.39 -25.57
CA GLU A 244 -10.77 -7.81 -25.28
C GLU A 244 -10.14 -8.54 -26.47
N GLY A 245 -9.08 -9.31 -26.21
CA GLY A 245 -8.51 -10.26 -27.17
C GLY A 245 -7.54 -9.70 -28.18
N ILE A 246 -7.10 -8.44 -28.07
CA ILE A 246 -6.20 -7.84 -29.05
C ILE A 246 -4.77 -8.37 -28.95
N THR A 247 -4.26 -8.65 -27.76
CA THR A 247 -2.94 -9.30 -27.58
C THR A 247 -2.86 -10.09 -26.26
N PRO A 248 -1.89 -11.03 -26.12
CA PRO A 248 -1.61 -11.69 -24.82
C PRO A 248 -1.18 -10.71 -23.72
N GLU A 249 -0.82 -9.50 -24.08
CA GLU A 249 -0.33 -8.43 -23.20
C GLU A 249 -1.46 -7.56 -22.65
N VAL A 250 -2.63 -7.63 -23.26
CA VAL A 250 -3.86 -6.88 -22.99
C VAL A 250 -4.93 -7.90 -22.68
N PRO A 251 -6.02 -7.62 -22.31
CA PRO A 251 -6.69 -7.16 -21.14
C PRO A 251 -7.16 -8.29 -20.23
N TYR A 252 -7.74 -7.92 -19.18
CA TYR A 252 -8.36 -8.86 -18.27
C TYR A 252 -9.71 -9.29 -18.83
N VAL A 253 -9.80 -10.52 -19.29
CA VAL A 253 -11.08 -11.12 -19.70
C VAL A 253 -11.98 -11.26 -18.47
N ALA A 254 -13.21 -10.79 -18.55
CA ALA A 254 -14.15 -10.74 -17.43
C ALA A 254 -14.31 -12.09 -16.71
N ASP A 255 -14.31 -13.20 -17.43
CA ASP A 255 -14.43 -14.54 -16.83
C ASP A 255 -13.16 -14.93 -16.06
N THR A 256 -11.99 -14.54 -16.53
CA THR A 256 -10.71 -14.77 -15.82
C THR A 256 -10.65 -13.94 -14.55
N ILE A 257 -11.10 -12.68 -14.59
CA ILE A 257 -11.23 -11.83 -13.41
C ILE A 257 -12.20 -12.43 -12.39
N LYS A 258 -13.38 -12.87 -12.80
CA LYS A 258 -14.36 -13.54 -11.92
C LYS A 258 -13.77 -14.78 -11.27
N ALA A 259 -13.05 -15.60 -12.03
CA ALA A 259 -12.37 -16.78 -11.50
C ALA A 259 -11.32 -16.42 -10.46
N ALA A 260 -10.51 -15.39 -10.70
CA ALA A 260 -9.50 -14.89 -9.76
C ALA A 260 -10.12 -14.32 -8.48
N ILE A 261 -11.23 -13.60 -8.58
CA ILE A 261 -11.99 -13.09 -7.42
C ILE A 261 -12.50 -14.26 -6.56
N GLN A 262 -13.06 -15.30 -7.18
CA GLN A 262 -13.53 -16.49 -6.47
C GLN A 262 -12.39 -17.23 -5.79
N GLU A 263 -11.25 -17.39 -6.45
CA GLU A 263 -10.06 -18.00 -5.86
C GLU A 263 -9.53 -17.19 -4.66
N ARG A 264 -9.53 -15.86 -4.78
CA ARG A 264 -9.18 -14.97 -3.67
C ARG A 264 -10.12 -15.16 -2.48
N ALA A 265 -11.42 -15.22 -2.71
CA ALA A 265 -12.41 -15.45 -1.66
C ALA A 265 -12.14 -16.78 -0.94
N ASN A 266 -11.93 -17.85 -1.68
CA ASN A 266 -11.62 -19.19 -1.14
C ASN A 266 -10.34 -19.16 -0.28
N ARG A 267 -9.26 -18.51 -0.74
CA ARG A 267 -8.01 -18.35 0.04
C ARG A 267 -8.22 -17.58 1.34
N LEU A 268 -9.04 -16.55 1.33
CA LEU A 268 -9.36 -15.78 2.53
C LEU A 268 -10.16 -16.61 3.55
N GLU A 269 -11.10 -17.42 3.09
CA GLU A 269 -11.87 -18.32 3.96
C GLU A 269 -10.98 -19.41 4.57
N GLU A 270 -10.10 -20.02 3.78
CA GLU A 270 -9.11 -20.98 4.28
C GLU A 270 -8.15 -20.35 5.32
N ALA A 271 -7.68 -19.14 5.08
CA ALA A 271 -6.83 -18.43 6.01
C ALA A 271 -7.55 -18.13 7.34
N LYS A 272 -8.82 -17.72 7.28
CA LYS A 272 -9.67 -17.52 8.46
C LYS A 272 -9.88 -18.83 9.23
N ALA A 273 -10.18 -19.91 8.54
CA ALA A 273 -10.36 -21.22 9.14
C ALA A 273 -9.08 -21.73 9.84
N LYS A 274 -7.92 -21.57 9.21
CA LYS A 274 -6.60 -21.91 9.81
C LYS A 274 -6.30 -21.05 11.05
N ALA A 275 -6.58 -19.76 11.02
CA ALA A 275 -6.38 -18.86 12.16
C ALA A 275 -7.27 -19.27 13.35
N GLN A 276 -8.53 -19.61 13.10
CA GLN A 276 -9.46 -20.08 14.14
C GLN A 276 -9.07 -21.44 14.74
N SER A 277 -8.57 -22.37 13.92
CA SER A 277 -8.10 -23.68 14.39
C SER A 277 -6.81 -23.56 15.21
N GLY A 278 -5.88 -22.69 14.80
CA GLY A 278 -4.64 -22.41 15.54
C GLY A 278 -4.88 -21.74 16.90
N ALA A 279 -5.88 -20.84 16.99
CA ALA A 279 -6.27 -20.20 18.25
C ALA A 279 -6.86 -21.20 19.26
N LYS A 280 -7.61 -22.21 18.79
CA LYS A 280 -8.15 -23.28 19.65
C LYS A 280 -7.05 -24.22 20.19
N ALA A 281 -5.96 -24.42 19.46
CA ALA A 281 -4.84 -25.27 19.91
C ALA A 281 -3.98 -24.58 21.01
N SER A 282 -3.93 -23.26 21.06
CA SER A 282 -3.13 -22.52 22.04
C SER A 282 -3.80 -22.31 23.40
N THR A 283 -5.10 -22.62 23.54
CA THR A 283 -5.85 -22.48 24.80
C THR A 283 -5.88 -23.74 25.65
N ALA A 284 -5.31 -24.84 25.21
CA ALA A 284 -5.13 -26.03 26.05
C ALA A 284 -3.95 -25.82 27.01
N LYS A 285 -4.23 -25.27 28.20
CA LYS A 285 -3.29 -25.22 29.33
C LYS A 285 -2.90 -26.66 29.71
N PRO A 286 -1.60 -26.99 29.85
CA PRO A 286 -1.22 -28.24 30.50
C PRO A 286 -1.61 -28.12 31.98
N SER A 287 -2.44 -29.03 32.47
CA SER A 287 -2.71 -29.20 33.90
C SER A 287 -1.43 -29.71 34.54
N GLY A 288 -0.66 -28.81 35.16
CA GLY A 288 0.49 -29.17 35.97
C GLY A 288 0.04 -29.85 37.25
N ALA A 289 0.41 -31.10 37.41
CA ALA A 289 0.27 -31.85 38.63
C ALA A 289 1.00 -31.13 39.79
N ALA A 290 0.26 -30.82 40.82
CA ALA A 290 0.79 -30.32 42.07
C ALA A 290 1.55 -31.47 42.78
N HIS A 291 2.88 -31.40 42.83
CA HIS A 291 3.68 -32.18 43.75
C HIS A 291 3.75 -31.44 45.09
N GLY A 292 2.95 -31.92 46.06
CA GLY A 292 3.09 -31.53 47.45
C GLY A 292 4.46 -31.97 47.97
N ARG A 293 5.25 -31.03 48.48
CA ARG A 293 6.36 -31.30 49.38
C ARG A 293 5.93 -30.90 50.77
N SER A 294 5.65 -31.93 51.61
CA SER A 294 5.64 -31.85 53.03
C SER A 294 7.05 -31.51 53.54
N LEU A 295 7.16 -30.42 54.29
CA LEU A 295 8.29 -30.19 55.21
C LEU A 295 7.78 -30.35 56.61
N GLY A 296 8.19 -31.43 57.21
CA GLY A 296 8.14 -31.61 58.65
C GLY A 296 9.34 -30.91 59.32
N PHE A 297 9.06 -30.48 60.53
CA PHE A 297 9.84 -29.79 61.57
C PHE A 297 9.85 -28.29 61.51
#